data_7385ee671fb2dd3d5f68af4af5a2180d
#
_entry.id   7385ee671fb2dd3d5f68af4af5a2180d
#
_cell.length_a   1.000
_cell.length_b   1.000
_cell.length_c   1.000
_cell.angle_alpha   90.00
_cell.angle_beta   90.00
_cell.angle_gamma   90.00
#
_symmetry.space_group_name_H-M   'P 1'
#
loop_
_entity.id
_entity.type
_entity.pdbx_description
1 polymer ?
#
loop_
_entity_poly.entity_id
_entity_poly.type
_entity_poly.pdbx_seq_one_letter_code
_entity_poly.pdbx_strand_id
1 'polypeptide(L)'
;MEAFLEGEEPDEENLRRLIRMGTLNMSFVPVLCGSAFKNKGVQPLLNGVIDYLPGPLDVPSYKGFAPGDATETRDVERSAKDSDPLSGLAFKIMNDPFVGSLTFLRIYSGSLKKGDSILN
;
A
#
# COMPACT_ATOMS: atom_id res chain seq x y z
N MET A 1 26.11 -8.44 -5.56
CA MET A 1 26.60 -9.82 -5.77
C MET A 1 28.13 -9.85 -5.89
N GLU A 2 28.74 -8.89 -6.58
CA GLU A 2 30.19 -8.76 -6.67
C GLU A 2 30.86 -8.61 -5.29
N ALA A 3 30.40 -7.67 -4.45
CA ALA A 3 30.94 -7.48 -3.09
C ALA A 3 30.90 -8.75 -2.23
N PHE A 4 29.84 -9.56 -2.34
CA PHE A 4 29.75 -10.84 -1.63
C PHE A 4 30.76 -11.88 -2.15
N LEU A 5 31.04 -11.87 -3.45
CA LEU A 5 32.05 -12.75 -4.06
C LEU A 5 33.47 -12.31 -3.67
N GLU A 6 33.69 -11.05 -3.37
CA GLU A 6 34.93 -10.48 -2.86
C GLU A 6 35.11 -10.67 -1.34
N GLY A 7 34.14 -11.28 -0.67
CA GLY A 7 34.15 -11.55 0.77
C GLY A 7 33.76 -10.34 1.64
N GLU A 8 33.20 -9.31 1.06
CA GLU A 8 32.64 -8.18 1.79
C GLU A 8 31.20 -8.47 2.23
N GLU A 9 30.95 -8.46 3.53
CA GLU A 9 29.58 -8.54 4.06
C GLU A 9 28.89 -7.19 3.89
N PRO A 10 27.65 -7.13 3.33
CA PRO A 10 26.90 -5.90 3.24
C PRO A 10 26.55 -5.40 4.65
N ASP A 11 26.65 -4.10 4.87
CA ASP A 11 26.17 -3.47 6.09
C ASP A 11 24.63 -3.61 6.25
N GLU A 12 24.13 -3.40 7.46
CA GLU A 12 22.71 -3.59 7.77
C GLU A 12 21.79 -2.68 6.93
N GLU A 13 22.22 -1.45 6.66
CA GLU A 13 21.45 -0.49 5.88
C GLU A 13 21.32 -0.94 4.41
N ASN A 14 22.41 -1.34 3.81
CA ASN A 14 22.41 -1.90 2.44
C ASN A 14 21.60 -3.17 2.35
N LEU A 15 21.69 -4.05 3.36
CA LEU A 15 20.91 -5.28 3.40
C LEU A 15 19.40 -4.97 3.44
N ARG A 16 18.96 -4.06 4.31
CA ARG A 16 17.56 -3.62 4.38
C ARG A 16 17.07 -3.04 3.05
N ARG A 17 17.88 -2.19 2.43
CA ARG A 17 17.59 -1.59 1.12
C ARG A 17 17.44 -2.66 0.03
N LEU A 18 18.32 -3.64 -0.01
CA LEU A 18 18.27 -4.73 -0.98
C LEU A 18 17.04 -5.63 -0.77
N ILE A 19 16.70 -5.94 0.49
CA ILE A 19 15.49 -6.70 0.82
C ILE A 19 14.25 -5.94 0.36
N ARG A 20 14.16 -4.64 0.65
CA ARG A 20 13.06 -3.80 0.17
C ARG A 20 12.94 -3.81 -1.35
N MET A 21 14.04 -3.60 -2.06
CA MET A 21 14.05 -3.61 -3.53
C MET A 21 13.55 -4.94 -4.10
N GLY A 22 14.04 -6.06 -3.57
CA GLY A 22 13.60 -7.39 -4.00
C GLY A 22 12.13 -7.67 -3.69
N THR A 23 11.63 -7.16 -2.57
CA THR A 23 10.22 -7.27 -2.18
C THR A 23 9.32 -6.43 -3.10
N LEU A 24 9.69 -5.18 -3.37
CA LEU A 24 8.93 -4.29 -4.25
C LEU A 24 8.88 -4.79 -5.70
N ASN A 25 9.96 -5.40 -6.15
CA ASN A 25 10.06 -5.99 -7.49
C ASN A 25 9.46 -7.41 -7.58
N MET A 26 8.87 -7.91 -6.49
CA MET A 26 8.31 -9.26 -6.41
C MET A 26 9.32 -10.38 -6.72
N SER A 27 10.63 -10.11 -6.52
CA SER A 27 11.69 -11.10 -6.75
C SER A 27 11.71 -12.19 -5.69
N PHE A 28 11.32 -11.86 -4.48
CA PHE A 28 11.14 -12.76 -3.35
C PHE A 28 10.18 -12.17 -2.31
N VAL A 29 9.77 -13.00 -1.36
CA VAL A 29 8.90 -12.62 -0.24
C VAL A 29 9.69 -12.80 1.05
N PRO A 30 9.88 -11.75 1.87
CA PRO A 30 10.51 -11.89 3.19
C PRO A 30 9.60 -12.69 4.12
N VAL A 31 10.18 -13.65 4.84
CA VAL A 31 9.48 -14.49 5.80
C VAL A 31 10.04 -14.23 7.20
N LEU A 32 9.16 -13.89 8.14
CA LEU A 32 9.51 -13.62 9.53
C LEU A 32 8.84 -14.66 10.44
N CYS A 33 9.55 -15.06 11.49
CA CYS A 33 9.05 -16.02 12.47
C CYS A 33 8.69 -15.33 13.79
N GLY A 34 7.63 -15.82 14.43
CA GLY A 34 7.21 -15.28 15.74
C GLY A 34 6.16 -16.14 16.41
N SER A 35 5.81 -15.76 17.63
CA SER A 35 4.72 -16.35 18.40
C SER A 35 3.88 -15.26 19.04
N ALA A 36 2.75 -14.94 18.44
CA ALA A 36 1.85 -13.85 18.88
C ALA A 36 1.35 -14.10 20.33
N PHE A 37 0.94 -15.29 20.66
CA PHE A 37 0.49 -15.67 22.01
C PHE A 37 1.57 -15.44 23.10
N LYS A 38 2.83 -15.56 22.74
CA LYS A 38 3.95 -15.35 23.65
C LYS A 38 4.54 -13.95 23.52
N ASN A 39 3.94 -13.09 22.72
CA ASN A 39 4.44 -11.73 22.40
C ASN A 39 5.91 -11.74 21.92
N LYS A 40 6.28 -12.73 21.11
CA LYS A 40 7.61 -12.89 20.54
C LYS A 40 7.58 -12.58 19.04
N GLY A 41 8.52 -11.73 18.58
CA GLY A 41 8.66 -11.40 17.16
C GLY A 41 7.60 -10.43 16.60
N VAL A 42 6.68 -9.89 17.41
CA VAL A 42 5.62 -8.99 16.95
C VAL A 42 6.19 -7.65 16.47
N GLN A 43 7.07 -7.03 17.27
CA GLN A 43 7.71 -5.77 16.88
C GLN A 43 8.60 -5.91 15.63
N PRO A 44 9.48 -6.92 15.53
CA PRO A 44 10.22 -7.16 14.29
C PRO A 44 9.33 -7.38 13.08
N LEU A 45 8.19 -8.04 13.23
CA LEU A 45 7.22 -8.18 12.14
C LEU A 45 6.64 -6.83 11.70
N LEU A 46 6.25 -5.98 12.65
CA LEU A 46 5.73 -4.63 12.34
C LEU A 46 6.81 -3.76 11.68
N ASN A 47 8.06 -3.84 12.16
CA ASN A 47 9.18 -3.16 11.51
C ASN A 47 9.38 -3.69 10.08
N GLY A 48 9.31 -4.99 9.86
CA GLY A 48 9.39 -5.59 8.53
C GLY A 48 8.28 -5.13 7.58
N VAL A 49 7.06 -4.90 8.10
CA VAL A 49 5.97 -4.30 7.32
C VAL A 49 6.32 -2.87 6.88
N ILE A 50 6.87 -2.06 7.78
CA ILE A 50 7.27 -0.67 7.49
C ILE A 50 8.46 -0.64 6.53
N ASP A 51 9.45 -1.47 6.78
CA ASP A 51 10.72 -1.45 6.05
C ASP A 51 10.59 -2.02 4.63
N TYR A 52 9.76 -3.05 4.41
CA TYR A 52 9.80 -3.86 3.20
C TYR A 52 8.54 -3.78 2.32
N LEU A 53 7.36 -3.48 2.87
CA LEU A 53 6.15 -3.39 2.05
C LEU A 53 6.02 -2.04 1.33
N PRO A 54 5.37 -2.01 0.14
CA PRO A 54 5.16 -0.78 -0.61
C PRO A 54 4.23 0.17 0.13
N GLY A 55 4.62 1.43 0.21
CA GLY A 55 3.73 2.53 0.55
C GLY A 55 2.94 3.02 -0.68
N PRO A 56 1.96 3.94 -0.48
CA PRO A 56 1.18 4.48 -1.60
C PRO A 56 2.02 5.20 -2.66
N LEU A 57 3.20 5.71 -2.30
CA LEU A 57 4.11 6.40 -3.21
C LEU A 57 5.07 5.47 -3.96
N ASP A 58 5.19 4.21 -3.52
CA ASP A 58 6.04 3.21 -4.16
C ASP A 58 5.32 2.50 -5.32
N VAL A 59 4.01 2.69 -5.45
CA VAL A 59 3.20 2.09 -6.51
C VAL A 59 2.94 3.10 -7.63
N PRO A 60 2.85 2.64 -8.90
CA PRO A 60 2.52 3.53 -10.00
C PRO A 60 1.12 4.15 -9.81
N SER A 61 0.90 5.29 -10.47
CA SER A 61 -0.39 5.94 -10.54
C SER A 61 -1.47 5.00 -11.10
N TYR A 62 -2.69 5.17 -10.61
CA TYR A 62 -3.84 4.38 -11.08
C TYR A 62 -4.39 4.99 -12.36
N LYS A 63 -4.65 4.13 -13.35
CA LYS A 63 -5.27 4.50 -14.62
C LYS A 63 -6.72 4.02 -14.66
N GLY A 64 -7.58 4.82 -15.25
CA GLY A 64 -8.99 4.53 -15.40
C GLY A 64 -9.63 5.49 -16.39
N PHE A 65 -10.96 5.51 -16.44
CA PHE A 65 -11.71 6.36 -17.35
C PHE A 65 -12.41 7.49 -16.61
N ALA A 66 -12.68 8.59 -17.32
CA ALA A 66 -13.35 9.75 -16.74
C ALA A 66 -14.78 9.37 -16.30
N PRO A 67 -15.26 9.83 -15.13
CA PRO A 67 -16.62 9.57 -14.69
C PRO A 67 -17.65 10.02 -15.76
N GLY A 68 -18.62 9.16 -16.06
CA GLY A 68 -19.64 9.43 -17.06
C GLY A 68 -19.22 9.24 -18.52
N ASP A 69 -18.01 8.80 -18.79
CA ASP A 69 -17.57 8.43 -20.12
C ASP A 69 -17.98 7.00 -20.45
N ALA A 70 -19.19 6.84 -20.99
CA ALA A 70 -19.70 5.54 -21.37
C ALA A 70 -18.92 4.85 -22.51
N THR A 71 -18.06 5.59 -23.20
CA THR A 71 -17.22 5.08 -24.29
C THR A 71 -15.85 4.61 -23.84
N GLU A 72 -15.50 4.87 -22.57
CA GLU A 72 -14.20 4.52 -21.99
C GLU A 72 -13.01 5.02 -22.82
N THR A 73 -13.17 6.19 -23.42
CA THR A 73 -12.17 6.76 -24.35
C THR A 73 -11.28 7.82 -23.72
N ARG A 74 -11.71 8.41 -22.60
CA ARG A 74 -10.94 9.45 -21.88
C ARG A 74 -10.18 8.85 -20.72
N ASP A 75 -8.95 8.47 -20.96
CA ASP A 75 -8.05 8.00 -19.93
C ASP A 75 -7.79 9.10 -18.88
N VAL A 76 -7.87 8.71 -17.63
CA VAL A 76 -7.49 9.54 -16.50
C VAL A 76 -6.44 8.82 -15.66
N GLU A 77 -5.50 9.57 -15.14
CA GLU A 77 -4.49 9.08 -14.23
C GLU A 77 -4.68 9.72 -12.85
N ARG A 78 -4.51 8.92 -11.81
CA ARG A 78 -4.62 9.33 -10.41
C ARG A 78 -3.36 8.95 -9.66
N SER A 79 -2.66 9.92 -9.14
CA SER A 79 -1.49 9.72 -8.28
C SER A 79 -1.87 9.83 -6.81
N ALA A 80 -1.05 9.27 -5.92
CA ALA A 80 -1.30 9.30 -4.49
C ALA A 80 -0.98 10.70 -3.90
N LYS A 81 -1.72 11.73 -4.37
CA LYS A 81 -1.62 13.12 -3.93
C LYS A 81 -2.95 13.60 -3.38
N ASP A 82 -2.91 14.33 -2.27
CA ASP A 82 -4.11 14.92 -1.65
C ASP A 82 -4.78 16.00 -2.53
N SER A 83 -4.00 16.62 -3.42
CA SER A 83 -4.48 17.64 -4.35
C SER A 83 -5.18 17.09 -5.59
N ASP A 84 -5.04 15.80 -5.86
CA ASP A 84 -5.70 15.16 -6.99
C ASP A 84 -7.20 14.97 -6.72
N PRO A 85 -8.04 14.85 -7.74
CA PRO A 85 -9.44 14.49 -7.56
C PRO A 85 -9.58 13.17 -6.78
N LEU A 86 -10.59 13.11 -5.91
CA LEU A 86 -10.85 11.92 -5.12
C LEU A 86 -11.07 10.70 -6.01
N SER A 87 -10.35 9.64 -5.74
CA SER A 87 -10.64 8.31 -6.24
C SER A 87 -10.42 7.26 -5.17
N GLY A 88 -11.29 6.27 -5.13
CA GLY A 88 -11.21 5.22 -4.12
C GLY A 88 -12.09 4.03 -4.45
N LEU A 89 -11.92 2.97 -3.69
CA LEU A 89 -12.67 1.72 -3.81
C LEU A 89 -13.37 1.41 -2.50
N ALA A 90 -14.69 1.30 -2.55
CA ALA A 90 -15.47 0.72 -1.46
C ALA A 90 -15.35 -0.80 -1.51
N PHE A 91 -14.54 -1.39 -0.63
CA PHE A 91 -14.18 -2.81 -0.71
C PHE A 91 -14.89 -3.69 0.32
N LYS A 92 -15.54 -3.10 1.32
CA LYS A 92 -16.24 -3.86 2.36
C LYS A 92 -17.38 -3.03 2.94
N ILE A 93 -18.53 -3.67 3.13
CA ILE A 93 -19.66 -3.14 3.88
C ILE A 93 -19.93 -4.09 5.04
N MET A 94 -20.12 -3.56 6.23
CA MET A 94 -20.52 -4.32 7.41
C MET A 94 -21.57 -3.55 8.21
N ASN A 95 -22.41 -4.27 8.93
CA ASN A 95 -23.37 -3.68 9.84
C ASN A 95 -22.83 -3.76 11.26
N ASP A 96 -22.73 -2.61 11.90
CA ASP A 96 -22.40 -2.47 13.31
C ASP A 96 -23.69 -2.25 14.11
N PRO A 97 -23.91 -2.96 15.24
CA PRO A 97 -25.13 -2.83 16.02
C PRO A 97 -25.38 -1.43 16.60
N PHE A 98 -24.34 -0.63 16.77
CA PHE A 98 -24.41 0.69 17.40
C PHE A 98 -24.34 1.85 16.39
N VAL A 99 -23.56 1.69 15.33
CA VAL A 99 -23.30 2.75 14.35
C VAL A 99 -24.11 2.56 13.06
N GLY A 100 -24.62 1.36 12.83
CA GLY A 100 -25.33 1.02 11.61
C GLY A 100 -24.40 0.54 10.50
N SER A 101 -24.70 0.89 9.25
CA SER A 101 -23.93 0.42 8.09
C SER A 101 -22.62 1.19 7.96
N LEU A 102 -21.51 0.45 7.96
CA LEU A 102 -20.16 0.97 7.77
C LEU A 102 -19.63 0.53 6.41
N THR A 103 -19.21 1.48 5.61
CA THR A 103 -18.54 1.21 4.33
C THR A 103 -17.06 1.54 4.46
N PHE A 104 -16.22 0.54 4.22
CA PHE A 104 -14.76 0.70 4.22
C PHE A 104 -14.30 1.13 2.84
N LEU A 105 -13.62 2.27 2.79
CA LEU A 105 -13.13 2.89 1.57
C LEU A 105 -11.60 2.92 1.56
N ARG A 106 -10.98 2.44 0.48
CA ARG A 106 -9.58 2.67 0.19
C ARG A 106 -9.44 3.88 -0.72
N ILE A 107 -8.84 4.95 -0.23
CA ILE A 107 -8.56 6.15 -1.02
C ILE A 107 -7.23 5.94 -1.77
N TYR A 108 -7.25 6.18 -3.07
CA TYR A 108 -6.09 6.12 -3.95
C TYR A 108 -5.54 7.49 -4.31
N SER A 109 -6.39 8.52 -4.38
CA SER A 109 -6.02 9.90 -4.62
C SER A 109 -7.02 10.86 -3.99
N GLY A 110 -6.60 12.08 -3.75
CA GLY A 110 -7.44 13.10 -3.14
C GLY A 110 -7.66 12.90 -1.65
N SER A 111 -8.58 13.67 -1.10
CA SER A 111 -8.97 13.61 0.31
C SER A 111 -10.49 13.59 0.46
N LEU A 112 -10.98 12.97 1.53
CA LEU A 112 -12.41 12.89 1.86
C LEU A 112 -12.64 13.37 3.28
N LYS A 113 -13.60 14.28 3.47
CA LYS A 113 -13.98 14.83 4.76
C LYS A 113 -15.44 14.53 5.07
N LYS A 114 -15.80 14.59 6.34
CA LYS A 114 -17.19 14.46 6.78
C LYS A 114 -18.06 15.51 6.11
N GLY A 115 -19.10 15.08 5.41
CA GLY A 115 -20.06 15.93 4.72
C GLY A 115 -19.76 16.15 3.24
N ASP A 116 -18.64 15.64 2.73
CA ASP A 116 -18.35 15.69 1.31
C ASP A 116 -19.31 14.81 0.50
N SER A 117 -19.65 15.28 -0.69
CA SER A 117 -20.41 14.48 -1.67
C SER A 117 -19.44 13.71 -2.54
N ILE A 118 -19.72 12.44 -2.77
CA ILE A 118 -18.94 11.56 -3.64
C ILE A 118 -19.81 11.04 -4.78
N LEU A 119 -19.19 10.83 -5.92
CA LEU A 119 -19.80 10.19 -7.07
C LEU A 119 -19.54 8.68 -7.02
N ASN A 120 -20.60 7.91 -7.19
CA ASN A 120 -20.53 6.44 -7.33
C ASN A 120 -20.98 6.03 -8.73
#